data_cda4e662bba0c8caf7ea387bfe98ee90
#
_entry.id   cda4e662bba0c8caf7ea387bfe98ee90
#
_cell.length_a   1.000
_cell.length_b   1.000
_cell.length_c   1.000
_cell.angle_alpha   90.00
_cell.angle_beta   90.00
_cell.angle_gamma   90.00
#
_symmetry.space_group_name_H-M   'P 1'
#
loop_
_entity.id
_entity.type
_entity.pdbx_description
1 polymer ?
#
loop_
_entity_poly.entity_id
_entity_poly.type
_entity_poly.pdbx_seq_one_letter_code
_entity_poly.pdbx_strand_id
1 'polypeptide(L)'
;MTILFSVRDIAEAAVEKEKRRRAFYAKVCELCTDQKMKNLFQFLTDEEDKHVVAFTRLRDSLPHETRAEEYDEEMDAYMDSDNDDRLYSKVDSAEFVEKAISSKTVFQLAIGFEKDAILYFREFLPFLTDADRKIVVGLIEEEKGHIRKLANVQKQMDESLS
;
A
#
# COMPACT_ATOMS: atom_id res chain seq x y z
N MET A 1 11.03 16.15 21.55
CA MET A 1 9.67 16.66 21.37
C MET A 1 8.79 15.56 20.82
N THR A 2 7.82 15.12 21.62
CA THR A 2 6.92 14.05 21.20
C THR A 2 5.92 14.65 20.20
N ILE A 3 5.95 14.17 18.97
CA ILE A 3 4.95 14.54 17.97
C ILE A 3 3.68 13.76 18.32
N LEU A 4 2.60 14.46 18.65
CA LEU A 4 1.33 13.85 19.02
C LEU A 4 0.50 13.67 17.75
N PHE A 5 0.30 12.43 17.34
CA PHE A 5 -0.59 12.12 16.23
C PHE A 5 -1.96 11.69 16.76
N SER A 6 -3.00 12.05 16.06
CA SER A 6 -4.34 11.53 16.33
C SER A 6 -4.55 10.23 15.55
N VAL A 7 -5.58 9.46 15.91
CA VAL A 7 -6.00 8.29 15.15
C VAL A 7 -6.34 8.69 13.71
N ARG A 8 -6.92 9.90 13.56
CA ARG A 8 -7.22 10.47 12.25
C ARG A 8 -5.96 10.71 11.42
N ASP A 9 -4.85 11.15 12.04
CA ASP A 9 -3.57 11.33 11.35
C ASP A 9 -3.03 10.00 10.82
N ILE A 10 -3.21 8.92 11.58
CA ILE A 10 -2.81 7.58 11.17
C ILE A 10 -3.62 7.16 9.93
N ALA A 11 -4.94 7.41 9.93
CA ALA A 11 -5.80 7.13 8.78
C ALA A 11 -5.41 7.98 7.57
N GLU A 12 -5.07 9.25 7.77
CA GLU A 12 -4.61 10.14 6.70
C GLU A 12 -3.33 9.61 6.06
N ALA A 13 -2.36 9.13 6.87
CA ALA A 13 -1.15 8.51 6.35
C ALA A 13 -1.45 7.25 5.54
N ALA A 14 -2.44 6.46 5.99
CA ALA A 14 -2.90 5.29 5.23
C ALA A 14 -3.45 5.68 3.86
N VAL A 15 -4.27 6.75 3.80
CA VAL A 15 -4.80 7.28 2.53
C VAL A 15 -3.66 7.64 1.59
N GLU A 16 -2.66 8.37 2.08
CA GLU A 16 -1.53 8.80 1.24
C GLU A 16 -0.70 7.61 0.75
N LYS A 17 -0.49 6.59 1.59
CA LYS A 17 0.23 5.38 1.20
C LYS A 17 -0.53 4.60 0.11
N GLU A 18 -1.84 4.51 0.23
CA GLU A 18 -2.70 3.86 -0.78
C GLU A 18 -2.66 4.62 -2.11
N LYS A 19 -2.73 5.94 -2.08
CA LYS A 19 -2.62 6.79 -3.29
C LYS A 19 -1.29 6.57 -4.02
N ARG A 20 -0.20 6.47 -3.28
CA ARG A 20 1.13 6.23 -3.85
C ARG A 20 1.23 4.86 -4.50
N ARG A 21 0.69 3.81 -3.84
CA ARG A 21 0.64 2.47 -4.44
C ARG A 21 -0.19 2.45 -5.70
N ARG A 22 -1.36 3.09 -5.67
CA ARG A 22 -2.22 3.21 -6.84
C ARG A 22 -1.48 3.86 -8.00
N ALA A 23 -0.79 4.97 -7.75
CA ALA A 23 -0.01 5.69 -8.77
C ALA A 23 1.09 4.80 -9.34
N PHE A 24 1.78 4.03 -8.51
CA PHE A 24 2.79 3.08 -8.95
C PHE A 24 2.20 1.99 -9.85
N TYR A 25 1.10 1.37 -9.43
CA TYR A 25 0.44 0.33 -10.22
C TYR A 25 -0.09 0.85 -11.55
N ALA A 26 -0.66 2.05 -11.55
CA ALA A 26 -1.11 2.71 -12.78
C ALA A 26 0.06 2.96 -13.74
N LYS A 27 1.21 3.36 -13.21
CA LYS A 27 2.42 3.60 -14.00
C LYS A 27 2.95 2.30 -14.61
N VAL A 28 2.99 1.22 -13.85
CA VAL A 28 3.38 -0.11 -14.36
C VAL A 28 2.42 -0.54 -15.46
N CYS A 29 1.11 -0.38 -15.26
CA CYS A 29 0.08 -0.72 -16.25
C CYS A 29 0.29 0.06 -17.55
N GLU A 30 0.60 1.35 -17.45
CA GLU A 30 0.84 2.22 -18.60
C GLU A 30 2.08 1.79 -19.39
N LEU A 31 3.17 1.46 -18.70
CA LEU A 31 4.47 1.24 -19.32
C LEU A 31 4.73 -0.21 -19.74
N CYS A 32 4.06 -1.19 -19.13
CA CYS A 32 4.29 -2.59 -19.51
C CYS A 32 3.59 -2.93 -20.83
N THR A 33 4.21 -3.85 -21.59
CA THR A 33 3.69 -4.29 -22.90
C THR A 33 3.05 -5.68 -22.84
N ASP A 34 3.39 -6.48 -21.84
CA ASP A 34 2.81 -7.80 -21.65
C ASP A 34 1.36 -7.68 -21.20
N GLN A 35 0.44 -8.34 -21.90
CA GLN A 35 -1.00 -8.20 -21.62
C GLN A 35 -1.38 -8.79 -20.24
N LYS A 36 -0.75 -9.87 -19.84
CA LYS A 36 -1.03 -10.49 -18.54
C LYS A 36 -0.60 -9.59 -17.38
N MET A 37 0.56 -8.96 -17.49
CA MET A 37 1.02 -7.95 -16.53
C MET A 37 0.09 -6.74 -16.54
N LYS A 38 -0.28 -6.27 -17.72
CA LYS A 38 -1.16 -5.12 -17.88
C LYS A 38 -2.49 -5.34 -17.17
N ASN A 39 -3.09 -6.52 -17.37
CA ASN A 39 -4.34 -6.89 -16.73
C ASN A 39 -4.21 -6.95 -15.20
N LEU A 40 -3.11 -7.53 -14.71
CA LEU A 40 -2.86 -7.61 -13.27
C LEU A 40 -2.72 -6.21 -12.66
N PHE A 41 -1.89 -5.35 -13.23
CA PHE A 41 -1.64 -4.03 -12.64
C PHE A 41 -2.82 -3.09 -12.82
N GLN A 42 -3.66 -3.29 -13.86
CA GLN A 42 -4.94 -2.59 -13.95
C GLN A 42 -5.88 -3.02 -12.81
N PHE A 43 -5.97 -4.32 -12.57
CA PHE A 43 -6.76 -4.84 -11.45
C PHE A 43 -6.28 -4.26 -10.11
N LEU A 44 -4.97 -4.27 -9.87
CA LEU A 44 -4.41 -3.72 -8.63
C LEU A 44 -4.68 -2.22 -8.49
N THR A 45 -4.57 -1.47 -9.58
CA THR A 45 -4.89 -0.03 -9.60
C THR A 45 -6.34 0.20 -9.19
N ASP A 46 -7.27 -0.57 -9.74
CA ASP A 46 -8.70 -0.45 -9.42
C ASP A 46 -9.00 -0.82 -7.97
N GLU A 47 -8.32 -1.83 -7.45
CA GLU A 47 -8.47 -2.24 -6.05
C GLU A 47 -7.92 -1.19 -5.09
N GLU A 48 -6.77 -0.59 -5.41
CA GLU A 48 -6.21 0.50 -4.58
C GLU A 48 -7.10 1.74 -4.60
N ASP A 49 -7.80 2.02 -5.70
CA ASP A 49 -8.82 3.09 -5.73
C ASP A 49 -9.90 2.85 -4.69
N LYS A 50 -10.37 1.62 -4.55
CA LYS A 50 -11.38 1.24 -3.55
C LYS A 50 -10.83 1.40 -2.13
N HIS A 51 -9.57 1.04 -1.92
CA HIS A 51 -8.90 1.20 -0.62
C HIS A 51 -8.76 2.67 -0.25
N VAL A 52 -8.40 3.54 -1.20
CA VAL A 52 -8.35 4.99 -0.99
C VAL A 52 -9.72 5.51 -0.52
N VAL A 53 -10.79 5.08 -1.16
CA VAL A 53 -12.16 5.48 -0.77
C VAL A 53 -12.48 4.98 0.64
N ALA A 54 -12.18 3.71 0.95
CA ALA A 54 -12.45 3.12 2.26
C ALA A 54 -11.70 3.85 3.38
N PHE A 55 -10.40 4.11 3.21
CA PHE A 55 -9.61 4.82 4.21
C PHE A 55 -9.97 6.29 4.32
N THR A 56 -10.39 6.92 3.22
CA THR A 56 -10.88 8.31 3.24
C THR A 56 -12.16 8.42 4.09
N ARG A 57 -13.08 7.48 3.92
CA ARG A 57 -14.32 7.42 4.73
C ARG A 57 -14.00 7.16 6.19
N LEU A 58 -13.07 6.24 6.46
CA LEU A 58 -12.64 5.95 7.82
C LEU A 58 -12.02 7.18 8.47
N ARG A 59 -11.10 7.85 7.78
CA ARG A 59 -10.48 9.09 8.25
C ARG A 59 -11.53 10.13 8.60
N ASP A 60 -12.50 10.36 7.72
CA ASP A 60 -13.52 11.40 7.90
C ASP A 60 -14.48 11.08 9.05
N SER A 61 -14.61 9.81 9.43
CA SER A 61 -15.45 9.38 10.55
C SER A 61 -14.74 9.44 11.90
N LEU A 62 -13.42 9.60 11.92
CA LEU A 62 -12.63 9.59 13.14
C LEU A 62 -12.59 10.97 13.81
N PRO A 63 -12.59 11.02 15.16
CA PRO A 63 -12.49 12.29 15.88
C PRO A 63 -11.11 12.94 15.68
N HIS A 64 -11.09 14.27 15.82
CA HIS A 64 -9.86 15.07 15.71
C HIS A 64 -8.98 15.03 16.96
N GLU A 65 -9.35 14.26 17.97
CA GLU A 65 -8.65 14.22 19.25
C GLU A 65 -7.27 13.58 19.13
N THR A 66 -6.31 14.19 19.81
CA THR A 66 -4.95 13.69 19.89
C THR A 66 -4.86 12.68 21.03
N ARG A 67 -4.38 11.47 20.78
CA ARG A 67 -4.24 10.41 21.77
C ARG A 67 -2.76 10.10 22.00
N ALA A 68 -2.10 10.93 22.79
CA ALA A 68 -0.68 10.81 23.11
C ALA A 68 -0.35 9.53 23.88
N GLU A 69 -1.28 9.03 24.68
CA GLU A 69 -1.07 7.91 25.60
C GLU A 69 -0.95 6.54 24.91
N GLU A 70 -1.43 6.44 23.67
CA GLU A 70 -1.47 5.20 22.90
C GLU A 70 -0.32 5.10 21.87
N TYR A 71 0.60 6.08 21.93
CA TYR A 71 1.70 6.16 20.97
C TYR A 71 2.89 5.32 21.44
N ASP A 72 3.29 4.35 20.63
CA ASP A 72 4.53 3.64 20.84
C ASP A 72 5.59 4.05 19.79
N GLU A 73 6.84 3.68 20.05
CA GLU A 73 7.96 4.01 19.16
C GLU A 73 7.82 3.37 17.77
N GLU A 74 7.15 2.22 17.70
CA GLU A 74 6.93 1.51 16.44
C GLU A 74 6.00 2.29 15.51
N MET A 75 4.91 2.84 16.05
CA MET A 75 3.99 3.66 15.26
C MET A 75 4.67 4.94 14.78
N ASP A 76 5.47 5.57 15.63
CA ASP A 76 6.27 6.74 15.24
C ASP A 76 7.18 6.40 14.05
N ALA A 77 7.82 5.24 14.08
CA ALA A 77 8.68 4.78 13.00
C ALA A 77 7.90 4.58 11.70
N TYR A 78 6.69 4.02 11.77
CA TYR A 78 5.82 3.85 10.60
C TYR A 78 5.32 5.17 10.04
N MET A 79 4.98 6.12 10.91
CA MET A 79 4.49 7.44 10.50
C MET A 79 5.61 8.30 9.91
N ASP A 80 6.82 8.15 10.40
CA ASP A 80 7.97 8.98 10.10
C ASP A 80 8.94 8.27 9.13
N SER A 81 8.44 7.39 8.28
CA SER A 81 9.30 6.58 7.42
C SER A 81 9.85 7.38 6.23
N ASP A 82 10.99 8.04 6.44
CA ASP A 82 11.81 8.63 5.38
C ASP A 82 12.13 7.61 4.29
N ASN A 83 12.19 6.33 4.64
CA ASN A 83 12.47 5.25 3.71
C ASN A 83 11.37 5.08 2.66
N ASP A 84 10.11 5.21 3.06
CA ASP A 84 8.97 5.16 2.13
C ASP A 84 9.06 6.31 1.12
N ASP A 85 9.34 7.51 1.58
CA ASP A 85 9.42 8.69 0.71
C ASP A 85 10.56 8.56 -0.32
N ARG A 86 11.70 8.00 0.09
CA ARG A 86 12.84 7.77 -0.83
C ARG A 86 12.50 6.73 -1.88
N LEU A 87 11.87 5.62 -1.48
CA LEU A 87 11.49 4.56 -2.39
C LEU A 87 10.42 5.05 -3.35
N TYR A 88 9.38 5.72 -2.85
CA TYR A 88 8.31 6.24 -3.69
C TYR A 88 8.79 7.36 -4.64
N SER A 89 9.77 8.16 -4.25
CA SER A 89 10.34 9.15 -5.16
C SER A 89 11.05 8.50 -6.35
N LYS A 90 11.64 7.32 -6.14
CA LYS A 90 12.25 6.52 -7.22
C LYS A 90 11.19 5.90 -8.12
N VAL A 91 10.12 5.35 -7.53
CA VAL A 91 9.05 4.70 -8.30
C VAL A 91 8.17 5.70 -9.06
N ASP A 92 8.25 6.99 -8.77
CA ASP A 92 7.61 8.04 -9.56
C ASP A 92 8.33 8.26 -10.90
N SER A 93 9.59 7.82 -11.03
CA SER A 93 10.35 7.93 -12.25
C SER A 93 9.95 6.86 -13.26
N ALA A 94 9.57 7.29 -14.47
CA ALA A 94 9.26 6.37 -15.57
C ALA A 94 10.44 5.48 -15.90
N GLU A 95 11.66 6.02 -15.86
CA GLU A 95 12.89 5.27 -16.13
C GLU A 95 13.09 4.14 -15.11
N PHE A 96 12.87 4.40 -13.82
CA PHE A 96 12.97 3.39 -12.78
C PHE A 96 11.94 2.27 -13.01
N VAL A 97 10.69 2.65 -13.31
CA VAL A 97 9.60 1.69 -13.53
C VAL A 97 9.87 0.83 -14.77
N GLU A 98 10.31 1.43 -15.87
CA GLU A 98 10.67 0.70 -17.08
C GLU A 98 11.76 -0.33 -16.81
N LYS A 99 12.76 0.06 -16.02
CA LYS A 99 13.87 -0.81 -15.63
C LYS A 99 13.38 -1.98 -14.76
N ALA A 100 12.49 -1.69 -13.81
CA ALA A 100 11.88 -2.71 -12.95
C ALA A 100 11.04 -3.70 -13.76
N ILE A 101 10.31 -3.22 -14.77
CA ILE A 101 9.51 -4.07 -15.66
C ILE A 101 10.43 -4.99 -16.47
N SER A 102 11.45 -4.44 -17.12
CA SER A 102 12.35 -5.23 -17.99
C SER A 102 13.18 -6.23 -17.21
N SER A 103 13.58 -5.93 -15.98
CA SER A 103 14.31 -6.85 -15.11
C SER A 103 13.39 -7.79 -14.31
N LYS A 104 12.07 -7.58 -14.38
CA LYS A 104 11.02 -8.30 -13.63
C LYS A 104 11.08 -8.09 -12.11
N THR A 105 11.87 -7.15 -11.62
CA THR A 105 11.90 -6.80 -10.19
C THR A 105 10.61 -6.10 -9.74
N VAL A 106 9.77 -5.68 -10.69
CA VAL A 106 8.49 -5.02 -10.41
C VAL A 106 7.58 -5.88 -9.53
N PHE A 107 7.60 -7.21 -9.69
CA PHE A 107 6.78 -8.10 -8.85
C PHE A 107 7.24 -8.08 -7.40
N GLN A 108 8.56 -8.11 -7.17
CA GLN A 108 9.12 -8.06 -5.81
C GLN A 108 8.83 -6.72 -5.14
N LEU A 109 8.92 -5.62 -5.91
CA LEU A 109 8.59 -4.29 -5.41
C LEU A 109 7.12 -4.23 -4.99
N ALA A 110 6.22 -4.69 -5.87
CA ALA A 110 4.78 -4.67 -5.58
C ALA A 110 4.44 -5.54 -4.36
N ILE A 111 5.00 -6.75 -4.28
CA ILE A 111 4.80 -7.64 -3.12
C ILE A 111 5.33 -6.98 -1.84
N GLY A 112 6.47 -6.31 -1.92
CA GLY A 112 7.03 -5.56 -0.78
C GLY A 112 6.08 -4.46 -0.31
N PHE A 113 5.51 -3.69 -1.23
CA PHE A 113 4.55 -2.63 -0.91
C PHE A 113 3.29 -3.19 -0.24
N GLU A 114 2.79 -4.33 -0.72
CA GLU A 114 1.62 -4.99 -0.12
C GLU A 114 1.92 -5.50 1.29
N LYS A 115 3.09 -6.08 1.50
CA LYS A 115 3.52 -6.52 2.84
C LYS A 115 3.65 -5.35 3.80
N ASP A 116 4.21 -4.24 3.35
CA ASP A 116 4.34 -3.02 4.15
C ASP A 116 2.96 -2.48 4.54
N ALA A 117 2.00 -2.53 3.60
CA ALA A 117 0.62 -2.13 3.86
C ALA A 117 0.00 -2.98 4.97
N ILE A 118 0.16 -4.29 4.89
CA ILE A 118 -0.38 -5.23 5.89
C ILE A 118 0.20 -4.92 7.28
N LEU A 119 1.51 -4.70 7.37
CA LEU A 119 2.17 -4.38 8.63
C LEU A 119 1.64 -3.06 9.20
N TYR A 120 1.53 -2.03 8.37
CA TYR A 120 1.01 -0.73 8.77
C TYR A 120 -0.42 -0.85 9.29
N PHE A 121 -1.29 -1.56 8.58
CA PHE A 121 -2.70 -1.71 8.96
C PHE A 121 -2.85 -2.49 10.27
N ARG A 122 -2.01 -3.49 10.50
CA ARG A 122 -2.01 -4.24 11.77
C ARG A 122 -1.67 -3.34 12.95
N GLU A 123 -0.69 -2.46 12.78
CA GLU A 123 -0.31 -1.49 13.83
C GLU A 123 -1.42 -0.47 14.08
N PHE A 124 -2.28 -0.23 13.09
CA PHE A 124 -3.40 0.68 13.21
C PHE A 124 -4.58 0.07 14.01
N LEU A 125 -4.75 -1.25 13.96
CA LEU A 125 -5.91 -1.93 14.56
C LEU A 125 -6.19 -1.58 16.04
N PRO A 126 -5.18 -1.51 16.93
CA PRO A 126 -5.42 -1.22 18.35
C PRO A 126 -6.09 0.12 18.62
N PHE A 127 -5.99 1.07 17.69
CA PHE A 127 -6.54 2.42 17.84
C PHE A 127 -7.98 2.55 17.37
N LEU A 128 -8.57 1.47 16.82
CA LEU A 128 -9.87 1.52 16.15
C LEU A 128 -10.98 0.92 17.02
N THR A 129 -12.22 1.36 16.78
CA THR A 129 -13.41 0.71 17.33
C THR A 129 -13.57 -0.66 16.70
N ASP A 130 -14.42 -1.53 17.29
CA ASP A 130 -14.66 -2.87 16.75
C ASP A 130 -15.20 -2.83 15.32
N ALA A 131 -16.10 -1.89 15.02
CA ALA A 131 -16.67 -1.74 13.68
C ALA A 131 -15.60 -1.34 12.65
N ASP A 132 -14.78 -0.34 12.99
CA ASP A 132 -13.71 0.14 12.10
C ASP A 132 -12.61 -0.90 11.96
N ARG A 133 -12.31 -1.64 13.02
CA ARG A 133 -11.34 -2.74 13.01
C ARG A 133 -11.72 -3.81 11.98
N LYS A 134 -13.01 -4.17 11.90
CA LYS A 134 -13.49 -5.15 10.91
C LYS A 134 -13.24 -4.68 9.49
N ILE A 135 -13.41 -3.39 9.22
CA ILE A 135 -13.14 -2.81 7.90
C ILE A 135 -11.66 -2.99 7.56
N VAL A 136 -10.77 -2.61 8.47
CA VAL A 136 -9.32 -2.68 8.23
C VAL A 136 -8.85 -4.14 8.12
N VAL A 137 -9.39 -5.05 8.93
CA VAL A 137 -9.09 -6.49 8.81
C VAL A 137 -9.50 -7.00 7.42
N GLY A 138 -10.65 -6.58 6.91
CA GLY A 138 -11.09 -6.91 5.56
C GLY A 138 -10.10 -6.43 4.50
N LEU A 139 -9.60 -5.21 4.63
CA LEU A 139 -8.59 -4.65 3.72
C LEU A 139 -7.27 -5.42 3.79
N ILE A 140 -6.85 -5.84 4.98
CA ILE A 140 -5.65 -6.68 5.15
C ILE A 140 -5.81 -7.99 4.37
N GLU A 141 -6.98 -8.62 4.43
CA GLU A 141 -7.24 -9.86 3.69
C GLU A 141 -7.21 -9.63 2.17
N GLU A 142 -7.69 -8.49 1.71
CA GLU A 142 -7.59 -8.11 0.29
C GLU A 142 -6.13 -7.93 -0.14
N GLU A 143 -5.30 -7.27 0.68
CA GLU A 143 -3.87 -7.11 0.41
C GLU A 143 -3.14 -8.45 0.32
N LYS A 144 -3.49 -9.39 1.19
CA LYS A 144 -2.96 -10.77 1.10
C LYS A 144 -3.35 -11.43 -0.22
N GLY A 145 -4.58 -11.18 -0.69
CA GLY A 145 -5.05 -11.64 -2.00
C GLY A 145 -4.23 -11.06 -3.14
N HIS A 146 -3.87 -9.77 -3.06
CA HIS A 146 -3.01 -9.12 -4.04
C HIS A 146 -1.63 -9.75 -4.11
N ILE A 147 -1.03 -10.07 -2.96
CA ILE A 147 0.26 -10.78 -2.92
C ILE A 147 0.17 -12.12 -3.64
N ARG A 148 -0.90 -12.89 -3.40
CA ARG A 148 -1.10 -14.17 -4.08
C ARG A 148 -1.22 -14.01 -5.59
N LYS A 149 -1.96 -13.01 -6.06
CA LYS A 149 -2.09 -12.74 -7.50
C LYS A 149 -0.75 -12.33 -8.13
N LEU A 150 -0.02 -11.45 -7.45
CA LEU A 150 1.31 -11.02 -7.90
C LEU A 150 2.27 -12.22 -8.02
N ALA A 151 2.32 -13.06 -6.99
CA ALA A 151 3.18 -14.24 -6.97
C ALA A 151 2.80 -15.23 -8.07
N ASN A 152 1.50 -15.43 -8.31
CA ASN A 152 1.03 -16.34 -9.35
C ASN A 152 1.40 -15.87 -10.76
N VAL A 153 1.21 -14.58 -11.05
CA VAL A 153 1.56 -14.03 -12.37
C VAL A 153 3.07 -14.06 -12.57
N GLN A 154 3.84 -13.72 -11.54
CA GLN A 154 5.30 -13.81 -11.58
C GLN A 154 5.75 -15.23 -11.94
N LYS A 155 5.18 -16.23 -11.27
CA LYS A 155 5.48 -17.62 -11.53
C LYS A 155 5.15 -18.04 -12.97
N GLN A 156 3.98 -17.65 -13.46
CA GLN A 156 3.55 -17.93 -14.83
C GLN A 156 4.48 -17.31 -15.86
N MET A 157 4.94 -16.09 -15.62
CA MET A 157 5.88 -15.41 -16.51
C MET A 157 7.27 -16.08 -16.49
N ASP A 158 7.73 -16.51 -15.33
CA ASP A 158 9.00 -17.23 -15.21
C ASP A 158 8.94 -18.58 -15.93
N GLU A 159 7.84 -19.30 -15.82
CA GLU A 159 7.62 -20.58 -16.50
C GLU A 159 7.57 -20.43 -18.03
N SER A 160 7.03 -19.34 -18.54
CA SER A 160 6.92 -19.10 -19.98
C SER A 160 8.27 -18.81 -20.66
N LEU A 161 9.33 -18.55 -19.88
CA LEU A 161 10.67 -18.26 -20.37
C LEU A 161 11.60 -19.49 -20.40
N SER A 162 11.16 -20.60 -19.83
CA SER A 162 11.94 -21.85 -19.81
C SER A 162 11.69 -22.71 -21.03
#